data_d3a6f71729e722b8c861e9abfb9851a8
#
_entry.id   d3a6f71729e722b8c861e9abfb9851a8
#
_cell.length_a   1.000
_cell.length_b   1.000
_cell.length_c   1.000
_cell.angle_alpha   90.00
_cell.angle_beta   90.00
_cell.angle_gamma   90.00
#
_symmetry.space_group_name_H-M   'P 1'
#
loop_
_entity.id
_entity.type
_entity.pdbx_description
1 polymer ?
#
loop_
_entity_poly.entity_id
_entity_poly.type
_entity_poly.pdbx_seq_one_letter_code
_entity_poly.pdbx_strand_id
1 'polypeptide(L)'
;NGKYGYIDTHGKWKIKPQYDAAAPFSENHLAVVRKDKRDIYINEKGQKAFKMTFAQAGSFAANQLAIARQDGFFGFLDAQGQWKIAARFARARPFAPNGLAAASSGQAPDQWGYINASGAWAIPAKFDSAGDFAANGLAPASQGGKHGFLDQRGNWAVPAQFEQARPRPPLGRITM
;
A
#
# COMPACT_ATOMS: atom_id res chain seq x y z
N ASN A 1 -23.93 -2.32 -16.59
CA ASN A 1 -24.02 -1.14 -15.74
C ASN A 1 -22.74 -0.81 -14.96
N GLY A 2 -21.63 -1.56 -15.14
CA GLY A 2 -20.31 -1.21 -14.59
C GLY A 2 -20.18 -1.19 -13.07
N LYS A 3 -21.10 -1.83 -12.33
CA LYS A 3 -21.01 -1.95 -10.87
C LYS A 3 -20.44 -3.30 -10.44
N TYR A 4 -19.72 -3.30 -9.33
CA TYR A 4 -19.10 -4.48 -8.73
C TYR A 4 -19.92 -5.00 -7.55
N GLY A 5 -19.87 -6.30 -7.35
CA GLY A 5 -20.45 -7.03 -6.24
C GLY A 5 -19.58 -8.25 -5.92
N TYR A 6 -20.08 -9.15 -5.10
CA TYR A 6 -19.33 -10.36 -4.72
C TYR A 6 -20.18 -11.60 -4.93
N ILE A 7 -19.58 -12.64 -5.48
CA ILE A 7 -20.19 -13.96 -5.68
C ILE A 7 -19.56 -14.98 -4.71
N ASP A 8 -20.30 -16.02 -4.43
CA ASP A 8 -19.76 -17.19 -3.71
C ASP A 8 -19.00 -18.14 -4.67
N THR A 9 -18.45 -19.22 -4.13
CA THR A 9 -17.72 -20.25 -4.89
C THR A 9 -18.61 -21.00 -5.89
N HIS A 10 -19.94 -20.86 -5.83
CA HIS A 10 -20.91 -21.46 -6.74
C HIS A 10 -21.40 -20.45 -7.80
N GLY A 11 -20.82 -19.25 -7.84
CA GLY A 11 -21.19 -18.19 -8.79
C GLY A 11 -22.47 -17.44 -8.45
N LYS A 12 -23.02 -17.62 -7.24
CA LYS A 12 -24.21 -16.89 -6.79
C LYS A 12 -23.82 -15.57 -6.15
N TRP A 13 -24.62 -14.52 -6.38
CA TRP A 13 -24.43 -13.23 -5.73
C TRP A 13 -24.59 -13.34 -4.21
N LYS A 14 -23.49 -13.15 -3.48
CA LYS A 14 -23.48 -12.94 -2.03
C LYS A 14 -23.78 -11.48 -1.70
N ILE A 15 -23.20 -10.57 -2.47
CA ILE A 15 -23.47 -9.13 -2.42
C ILE A 15 -23.73 -8.66 -3.84
N LYS A 16 -24.94 -8.17 -4.10
CA LYS A 16 -25.34 -7.72 -5.45
C LYS A 16 -24.48 -6.54 -5.94
N PRO A 17 -24.28 -6.39 -7.25
CA PRO A 17 -23.52 -5.28 -7.84
C PRO A 17 -24.09 -3.92 -7.44
N GLN A 18 -23.31 -3.11 -6.74
CA GLN A 18 -23.71 -1.78 -6.28
C GLN A 18 -22.53 -0.81 -6.08
N TYR A 19 -21.30 -1.29 -6.19
CA TYR A 19 -20.09 -0.50 -5.93
C TYR A 19 -19.44 -0.03 -7.24
N ASP A 20 -18.83 1.16 -7.23
CA ASP A 20 -18.07 1.70 -8.37
C ASP A 20 -16.72 1.03 -8.55
N ALA A 21 -16.13 0.51 -7.46
CA ALA A 21 -14.96 -0.35 -7.42
C ALA A 21 -15.05 -1.26 -6.20
N ALA A 22 -14.42 -2.42 -6.27
CA ALA A 22 -14.38 -3.39 -5.18
C ALA A 22 -13.06 -4.15 -5.20
N ALA A 23 -12.40 -4.22 -4.05
CA ALA A 23 -11.22 -5.05 -3.83
C ALA A 23 -11.62 -6.41 -3.26
N PRO A 24 -10.77 -7.44 -3.37
CA PRO A 24 -10.97 -8.70 -2.67
C PRO A 24 -11.07 -8.50 -1.15
N PHE A 25 -11.73 -9.42 -0.46
CA PHE A 25 -11.68 -9.47 0.99
C PHE A 25 -10.26 -9.80 1.47
N SER A 26 -9.77 -9.04 2.43
CA SER A 26 -8.50 -9.32 3.11
C SER A 26 -8.69 -10.46 4.13
N GLU A 27 -7.60 -10.96 4.72
CA GLU A 27 -7.63 -12.04 5.72
C GLU A 27 -8.49 -11.73 6.95
N ASN A 28 -8.69 -10.45 7.27
CA ASN A 28 -9.58 -10.00 8.34
C ASN A 28 -11.06 -9.92 7.93
N HIS A 29 -11.44 -10.51 6.79
CA HIS A 29 -12.80 -10.51 6.25
C HIS A 29 -13.40 -9.13 5.94
N LEU A 30 -12.55 -8.13 5.74
CA LEU A 30 -12.95 -6.79 5.32
C LEU A 30 -12.48 -6.52 3.89
N ALA A 31 -13.34 -5.84 3.12
CA ALA A 31 -13.01 -5.36 1.78
C ALA A 31 -13.22 -3.86 1.68
N VAL A 32 -12.29 -3.17 1.01
CA VAL A 32 -12.49 -1.78 0.61
C VAL A 32 -13.28 -1.75 -0.69
N VAL A 33 -14.32 -0.94 -0.73
CA VAL A 33 -15.16 -0.70 -1.90
C VAL A 33 -15.37 0.79 -2.10
N ARG A 34 -15.55 1.21 -3.35
CA ARG A 34 -15.90 2.59 -3.68
C ARG A 34 -17.40 2.71 -3.92
N LYS A 35 -18.01 3.66 -3.25
CA LYS A 35 -19.41 4.04 -3.42
C LYS A 35 -19.56 5.54 -3.30
N ASP A 36 -20.26 6.16 -4.24
CA ASP A 36 -20.51 7.61 -4.26
C ASP A 36 -19.21 8.44 -4.13
N LYS A 37 -18.18 8.05 -4.89
CA LYS A 37 -16.84 8.68 -4.93
C LYS A 37 -16.04 8.59 -3.61
N ARG A 38 -16.48 7.76 -2.64
CA ARG A 38 -15.81 7.54 -1.36
C ARG A 38 -15.46 6.08 -1.18
N ASP A 39 -14.33 5.82 -0.57
CA ASP A 39 -13.93 4.47 -0.17
C ASP A 39 -14.50 4.16 1.22
N ILE A 40 -15.08 2.99 1.35
CA ILE A 40 -15.65 2.46 2.59
C ILE A 40 -15.18 1.00 2.77
N TYR A 41 -15.17 0.55 4.00
CA TYR A 41 -14.94 -0.87 4.31
C TYR A 41 -16.26 -1.58 4.57
N ILE A 42 -16.38 -2.78 4.04
CA ILE A 42 -17.55 -3.65 4.23
C ILE A 42 -17.10 -5.01 4.77
N ASN A 43 -18.00 -5.67 5.50
CA ASN A 43 -17.86 -7.07 5.88
C ASN A 43 -18.44 -7.99 4.78
N GLU A 44 -18.31 -9.30 4.96
CA GLU A 44 -18.78 -10.31 4.01
C GLU A 44 -20.30 -10.36 3.81
N LYS A 45 -21.07 -9.66 4.66
CA LYS A 45 -22.51 -9.47 4.51
C LYS A 45 -22.86 -8.21 3.69
N GLY A 46 -21.84 -7.43 3.27
CA GLY A 46 -22.01 -6.17 2.57
C GLY A 46 -22.39 -5.00 3.47
N GLN A 47 -22.31 -5.17 4.77
CA GLN A 47 -22.56 -4.12 5.74
C GLN A 47 -21.31 -3.25 5.92
N LYS A 48 -21.50 -1.94 6.12
CA LYS A 48 -20.42 -1.01 6.44
C LYS A 48 -19.72 -1.45 7.74
N ALA A 49 -18.42 -1.69 7.67
CA ALA A 49 -17.63 -2.08 8.84
C ALA A 49 -17.33 -0.89 9.77
N PHE A 50 -17.11 0.30 9.18
CA PHE A 50 -16.80 1.53 9.91
C PHE A 50 -17.74 2.66 9.52
N LYS A 51 -18.00 3.60 10.45
CA LYS A 51 -18.81 4.79 10.15
C LYS A 51 -18.10 5.73 9.18
N MET A 52 -16.78 5.79 9.24
CA MET A 52 -15.95 6.68 8.42
C MET A 52 -15.98 6.30 6.94
N THR A 53 -15.77 7.31 6.11
CA THR A 53 -15.54 7.19 4.68
C THR A 53 -14.27 7.95 4.31
N PHE A 54 -13.55 7.48 3.30
CA PHE A 54 -12.23 8.00 2.96
C PHE A 54 -12.23 8.56 1.54
N ALA A 55 -11.37 9.56 1.29
CA ALA A 55 -11.11 10.02 -0.07
C ALA A 55 -10.38 8.93 -0.87
N GLN A 56 -9.52 8.18 -0.18
CA GLN A 56 -8.79 7.04 -0.71
C GLN A 56 -8.48 6.07 0.44
N ALA A 57 -8.67 4.78 0.20
CA ALA A 57 -8.30 3.72 1.13
C ALA A 57 -7.84 2.47 0.37
N GLY A 58 -6.99 1.66 1.00
CA GLY A 58 -6.48 0.42 0.45
C GLY A 58 -6.94 -0.80 1.24
N SER A 59 -6.68 -2.00 0.70
CA SER A 59 -6.90 -3.26 1.39
C SER A 59 -6.00 -3.39 2.62
N PHE A 60 -6.41 -4.22 3.58
CA PHE A 60 -5.58 -4.56 4.72
C PHE A 60 -4.38 -5.40 4.27
N ALA A 61 -3.19 -5.01 4.71
CA ALA A 61 -1.97 -5.78 4.51
C ALA A 61 -1.89 -6.96 5.52
N ALA A 62 -0.89 -7.81 5.38
CA ALA A 62 -0.67 -8.96 6.27
C ALA A 62 -0.49 -8.57 7.74
N ASN A 63 0.01 -7.37 8.02
CA ASN A 63 0.13 -6.82 9.38
C ASN A 63 -1.18 -6.23 9.94
N GLN A 64 -2.32 -6.46 9.26
CA GLN A 64 -3.65 -5.99 9.61
C GLN A 64 -3.82 -4.46 9.62
N LEU A 65 -2.95 -3.74 8.92
CA LEU A 65 -3.06 -2.30 8.72
C LEU A 65 -3.46 -1.96 7.29
N ALA A 66 -4.39 -1.01 7.14
CA ALA A 66 -4.83 -0.52 5.85
C ALA A 66 -4.48 0.96 5.68
N ILE A 67 -3.86 1.30 4.56
CA ILE A 67 -3.60 2.69 4.22
C ILE A 67 -4.91 3.42 3.95
N ALA A 68 -5.05 4.64 4.46
CA ALA A 68 -6.18 5.51 4.16
C ALA A 68 -5.76 6.98 4.15
N ARG A 69 -6.51 7.80 3.43
CA ARG A 69 -6.26 9.23 3.28
C ARG A 69 -7.35 10.05 3.95
N GLN A 70 -6.93 10.96 4.83
CA GLN A 70 -7.80 11.94 5.48
C GLN A 70 -7.14 13.32 5.40
N ASP A 71 -7.92 14.34 5.06
CA ASP A 71 -7.50 15.76 5.02
C ASP A 71 -6.21 16.01 4.22
N GLY A 72 -6.03 15.22 3.14
CA GLY A 72 -4.87 15.33 2.27
C GLY A 72 -3.67 14.46 2.67
N PHE A 73 -3.66 13.87 3.86
CA PHE A 73 -2.56 13.06 4.39
C PHE A 73 -2.91 11.59 4.49
N PHE A 74 -1.89 10.75 4.36
CA PHE A 74 -2.00 9.30 4.53
C PHE A 74 -1.64 8.88 5.96
N GLY A 75 -2.37 7.91 6.45
CA GLY A 75 -2.12 7.18 7.68
C GLY A 75 -2.57 5.73 7.53
N PHE A 76 -2.66 5.01 8.64
CA PHE A 76 -3.01 3.58 8.61
C PHE A 76 -4.05 3.26 9.68
N LEU A 77 -5.08 2.55 9.26
CA LEU A 77 -6.17 2.06 10.10
C LEU A 77 -5.87 0.64 10.56
N ASP A 78 -6.31 0.33 11.78
CA ASP A 78 -6.40 -1.05 12.26
C ASP A 78 -7.70 -1.73 11.78
N ALA A 79 -7.85 -3.02 12.12
CA ALA A 79 -9.01 -3.81 11.74
C ALA A 79 -10.33 -3.35 12.42
N GLN A 80 -10.27 -2.48 13.40
CA GLN A 80 -11.42 -1.84 14.05
C GLN A 80 -11.78 -0.50 13.42
N GLY A 81 -11.02 -0.05 12.41
CA GLY A 81 -11.22 1.22 11.73
C GLY A 81 -10.70 2.42 12.52
N GLN A 82 -9.83 2.19 13.51
CA GLN A 82 -9.17 3.25 14.25
C GLN A 82 -7.81 3.61 13.61
N TRP A 83 -7.41 4.86 13.71
CA TRP A 83 -6.10 5.30 13.27
C TRP A 83 -5.01 4.71 14.16
N LYS A 84 -4.36 3.63 13.72
CA LYS A 84 -3.16 3.08 14.36
C LYS A 84 -1.96 3.98 14.15
N ILE A 85 -1.86 4.54 12.96
CA ILE A 85 -0.89 5.57 12.59
C ILE A 85 -1.70 6.73 12.02
N ALA A 86 -1.67 7.87 12.71
CA ALA A 86 -2.42 9.07 12.33
C ALA A 86 -2.07 9.52 10.89
N ALA A 87 -3.04 10.08 10.19
CA ALA A 87 -2.86 10.64 8.85
C ALA A 87 -1.94 11.87 8.92
N ARG A 88 -0.67 11.70 8.58
CA ARG A 88 0.37 12.73 8.66
C ARG A 88 1.41 12.67 7.53
N PHE A 89 1.38 11.65 6.70
CA PHE A 89 2.33 11.50 5.61
C PHE A 89 1.74 12.09 4.33
N ALA A 90 2.51 12.95 3.66
CA ALA A 90 2.08 13.53 2.39
C ALA A 90 1.92 12.46 1.30
N ARG A 91 2.77 11.45 1.36
CA ARG A 91 2.70 10.25 0.51
C ARG A 91 3.00 9.03 1.35
N ALA A 92 2.32 7.93 1.04
CA ALA A 92 2.61 6.63 1.64
C ALA A 92 2.18 5.50 0.69
N ARG A 93 2.72 4.32 0.92
CA ARG A 93 2.36 3.07 0.26
C ARG A 93 1.84 2.08 1.29
N PRO A 94 1.06 1.07 0.89
CA PRO A 94 0.67 0.00 1.78
C PRO A 94 1.89 -0.68 2.43
N PHE A 95 1.67 -1.34 3.56
CA PHE A 95 2.71 -2.16 4.16
C PHE A 95 3.06 -3.35 3.27
N ALA A 96 4.34 -3.54 3.03
CA ALA A 96 4.87 -4.72 2.36
C ALA A 96 4.92 -5.93 3.33
N PRO A 97 5.07 -7.16 2.82
CA PRO A 97 5.10 -8.37 3.66
C PRO A 97 6.19 -8.37 4.74
N ASN A 98 7.27 -7.61 4.55
CA ASN A 98 8.33 -7.45 5.55
C ASN A 98 7.97 -6.49 6.71
N GLY A 99 6.75 -5.94 6.73
CA GLY A 99 6.26 -5.03 7.77
C GLY A 99 6.74 -3.59 7.64
N LEU A 100 7.29 -3.19 6.49
CA LEU A 100 7.70 -1.82 6.21
C LEU A 100 6.80 -1.18 5.16
N ALA A 101 6.53 0.12 5.32
CA ALA A 101 5.80 0.92 4.34
C ALA A 101 6.64 2.13 3.92
N ALA A 102 6.76 2.36 2.61
CA ALA A 102 7.39 3.57 2.12
C ALA A 102 6.50 4.78 2.41
N ALA A 103 7.09 5.86 2.90
CA ALA A 103 6.37 7.08 3.25
C ALA A 103 7.25 8.33 3.06
N SER A 104 6.60 9.48 2.88
CA SER A 104 7.25 10.79 2.85
C SER A 104 6.48 11.77 3.75
N SER A 105 7.21 12.66 4.41
CA SER A 105 6.60 13.69 5.26
C SER A 105 6.02 14.86 4.46
N GLY A 106 6.45 15.02 3.20
CA GLY A 106 6.10 16.19 2.37
C GLY A 106 6.82 17.46 2.76
N GLN A 107 7.76 17.41 3.71
CA GLN A 107 8.62 18.56 4.03
C GLN A 107 9.75 18.66 2.99
N ALA A 108 10.09 19.87 2.62
CA ALA A 108 11.17 20.09 1.66
C ALA A 108 12.55 19.87 2.32
N PRO A 109 13.46 19.13 1.64
CA PRO A 109 13.22 18.33 0.42
C PRO A 109 12.30 17.15 0.70
N ASP A 110 11.30 16.91 -0.19
CA ASP A 110 10.33 15.82 -0.04
C ASP A 110 10.99 14.46 -0.26
N GLN A 111 11.50 13.88 0.80
CA GLN A 111 12.25 12.64 0.79
C GLN A 111 11.42 11.47 1.30
N TRP A 112 11.72 10.30 0.76
CA TRP A 112 11.11 9.04 1.12
C TRP A 112 12.00 8.26 2.08
N GLY A 113 11.35 7.56 3.01
CA GLY A 113 11.96 6.55 3.87
C GLY A 113 10.97 5.41 4.08
N TYR A 114 11.20 4.62 5.10
CA TYR A 114 10.30 3.51 5.44
C TYR A 114 9.91 3.57 6.92
N ILE A 115 8.63 3.41 7.18
CA ILE A 115 8.06 3.33 8.52
C ILE A 115 7.73 1.90 8.90
N ASN A 116 7.77 1.59 10.18
CA ASN A 116 7.31 0.34 10.77
C ASN A 116 5.82 0.44 11.17
N ALA A 117 5.26 -0.64 11.70
CA ALA A 117 3.86 -0.73 12.12
C ALA A 117 3.47 0.20 13.30
N SER A 118 4.43 0.80 13.99
CA SER A 118 4.16 1.84 14.99
C SER A 118 4.14 3.26 14.38
N GLY A 119 4.49 3.40 13.11
CA GLY A 119 4.63 4.69 12.43
C GLY A 119 5.98 5.38 12.65
N ALA A 120 6.92 4.70 13.31
CA ALA A 120 8.28 5.20 13.46
C ALA A 120 9.13 4.94 12.21
N TRP A 121 10.06 5.84 11.88
CA TRP A 121 11.00 5.65 10.80
C TRP A 121 11.96 4.49 11.13
N ALA A 122 11.79 3.37 10.42
CA ALA A 122 12.74 2.25 10.44
C ALA A 122 13.94 2.54 9.55
N ILE A 123 13.69 3.19 8.42
CA ILE A 123 14.72 3.71 7.51
C ILE A 123 14.42 5.20 7.32
N PRO A 124 15.32 6.11 7.77
CA PRO A 124 15.09 7.54 7.69
C PRO A 124 14.78 8.03 6.29
N ALA A 125 13.96 9.07 6.17
CA ALA A 125 13.62 9.71 4.91
C ALA A 125 14.84 10.45 4.36
N LYS A 126 15.43 9.88 3.31
CA LYS A 126 16.62 10.41 2.63
C LYS A 126 16.70 10.09 1.13
N PHE A 127 15.71 9.38 0.62
CA PHE A 127 15.67 8.96 -0.78
C PHE A 127 14.76 9.86 -1.60
N ASP A 128 15.10 10.11 -2.86
CA ASP A 128 14.27 10.88 -3.78
C ASP A 128 12.98 10.13 -4.13
N SER A 129 13.07 8.80 -4.18
CA SER A 129 11.91 7.91 -4.33
C SER A 129 12.15 6.59 -3.61
N ALA A 130 11.06 5.93 -3.21
CA ALA A 130 11.11 4.60 -2.60
C ALA A 130 9.89 3.78 -3.04
N GLY A 131 10.14 2.53 -3.43
CA GLY A 131 9.12 1.56 -3.79
C GLY A 131 8.86 0.55 -2.68
N ASP A 132 7.94 -0.38 -2.93
CA ASP A 132 7.60 -1.43 -1.98
C ASP A 132 8.72 -2.49 -1.93
N PHE A 133 8.91 -3.09 -0.76
CA PHE A 133 9.76 -4.26 -0.63
C PHE A 133 9.12 -5.46 -1.33
N ALA A 134 9.86 -6.07 -2.22
CA ALA A 134 9.46 -7.31 -2.87
C ALA A 134 9.74 -8.53 -1.95
N ALA A 135 9.23 -9.70 -2.35
CA ALA A 135 9.41 -10.94 -1.60
C ALA A 135 10.88 -11.35 -1.40
N ASN A 136 11.77 -10.89 -2.28
CA ASN A 136 13.23 -11.11 -2.15
C ASN A 136 13.90 -10.16 -1.14
N GLY A 137 13.13 -9.33 -0.43
CA GLY A 137 13.64 -8.39 0.57
C GLY A 137 14.30 -7.13 0.02
N LEU A 138 14.16 -6.85 -1.27
CA LEU A 138 14.72 -5.67 -1.92
C LEU A 138 13.61 -4.67 -2.29
N ALA A 139 13.92 -3.38 -2.18
CA ALA A 139 13.05 -2.30 -2.60
C ALA A 139 13.76 -1.36 -3.58
N PRO A 140 13.13 -0.96 -4.70
CA PRO A 140 13.70 0.03 -5.58
C PRO A 140 13.68 1.40 -4.89
N ALA A 141 14.77 2.14 -5.01
CA ALA A 141 14.87 3.50 -4.51
C ALA A 141 15.78 4.35 -5.40
N SER A 142 15.68 5.67 -5.27
CA SER A 142 16.58 6.58 -5.96
C SER A 142 17.20 7.59 -5.01
N GLN A 143 18.41 8.03 -5.34
CA GLN A 143 19.13 9.08 -4.63
C GLN A 143 20.04 9.82 -5.60
N GLY A 144 19.99 11.15 -5.60
CA GLY A 144 20.75 11.98 -6.53
C GLY A 144 20.39 11.71 -8.00
N GLY A 145 19.12 11.39 -8.29
CA GLY A 145 18.65 11.05 -9.64
C GLY A 145 19.09 9.67 -10.14
N LYS A 146 19.79 8.89 -9.35
CA LYS A 146 20.22 7.51 -9.69
C LYS A 146 19.37 6.49 -8.95
N HIS A 147 19.10 5.37 -9.59
CA HIS A 147 18.26 4.28 -9.09
C HIS A 147 19.12 3.06 -8.69
N GLY A 148 18.68 2.37 -7.66
CA GLY A 148 19.27 1.14 -7.16
C GLY A 148 18.24 0.35 -6.34
N PHE A 149 18.73 -0.59 -5.54
CA PHE A 149 17.88 -1.39 -4.65
C PHE A 149 18.42 -1.38 -3.23
N LEU A 150 17.53 -1.16 -2.29
CA LEU A 150 17.80 -1.19 -0.85
C LEU A 150 17.52 -2.59 -0.28
N ASP A 151 18.31 -2.97 0.72
CA ASP A 151 17.97 -4.06 1.62
C ASP A 151 16.98 -3.57 2.71
N GLN A 152 16.48 -4.48 3.54
CA GLN A 152 15.53 -4.18 4.61
C GLN A 152 16.09 -3.30 5.75
N ARG A 153 17.40 -3.07 5.77
CA ARG A 153 18.09 -2.18 6.72
C ARG A 153 18.29 -0.77 6.14
N GLY A 154 17.94 -0.57 4.86
CA GLY A 154 18.13 0.70 4.17
C GLY A 154 19.54 0.90 3.61
N ASN A 155 20.32 -0.16 3.50
CA ASN A 155 21.60 -0.14 2.79
C ASN A 155 21.39 -0.44 1.31
N TRP A 156 22.25 0.11 0.47
CA TRP A 156 22.24 -0.23 -0.96
C TRP A 156 22.75 -1.66 -1.17
N ALA A 157 21.82 -2.60 -1.45
CA ALA A 157 22.16 -3.94 -1.93
C ALA A 157 22.65 -3.89 -3.37
N VAL A 158 22.04 -3.01 -4.17
CA VAL A 158 22.54 -2.63 -5.50
C VAL A 158 22.67 -1.10 -5.49
N PRO A 159 23.90 -0.57 -5.63
CA PRO A 159 24.13 0.87 -5.56
C PRO A 159 23.29 1.69 -6.52
N ALA A 160 22.94 2.91 -6.14
CA ALA A 160 22.22 3.87 -6.99
C ALA A 160 23.14 4.37 -8.11
N GLN A 161 23.15 3.66 -9.24
CA GLN A 161 24.01 3.95 -10.39
C GLN A 161 23.28 3.92 -11.74
N PHE A 162 22.02 3.46 -11.75
CA PHE A 162 21.24 3.33 -12.98
C PHE A 162 20.35 4.55 -13.20
N GLU A 163 20.15 4.95 -14.47
CA GLU A 163 19.23 6.04 -14.81
C GLU A 163 17.76 5.66 -14.56
N GLN A 164 17.41 4.35 -14.67
CA GLN A 164 16.13 3.77 -14.27
C GLN A 164 16.32 2.35 -13.72
N ALA A 165 15.86 2.09 -12.49
CA ALA A 165 15.78 0.75 -11.95
C ALA A 165 14.44 0.12 -12.38
N ARG A 166 14.45 -0.72 -13.41
CA ARG A 166 13.31 -1.56 -13.77
C ARG A 166 13.50 -2.96 -13.19
N PRO A 167 12.43 -3.66 -12.76
CA PRO A 167 12.52 -5.08 -12.45
C PRO A 167 13.11 -5.80 -13.66
N ARG A 168 14.17 -6.56 -13.45
CA ARG A 168 14.83 -7.32 -14.52
C ARG A 168 13.86 -8.41 -15.01
N PRO A 169 13.53 -8.49 -16.30
CA PRO A 169 12.86 -9.66 -16.83
C PRO A 169 13.80 -10.87 -16.60
N PRO A 170 13.26 -12.08 -16.39
CA PRO A 170 14.08 -13.27 -16.25
C PRO A 170 15.03 -13.37 -17.47
N LEU A 171 16.32 -13.62 -17.19
CA LEU A 171 17.31 -13.82 -18.23
C LEU A 171 16.83 -14.91 -19.18
N GLY A 172 16.47 -14.54 -20.40
CA GLY A 172 16.23 -15.48 -21.46
C GLY A 172 17.49 -16.34 -21.63
N ARG A 173 17.32 -17.68 -21.67
CA ARG A 173 18.39 -18.59 -22.05
C ARG A 173 18.95 -18.14 -23.39
N ILE A 174 20.22 -17.79 -23.38
CA ILE A 174 20.99 -17.72 -24.65
C ILE A 174 21.24 -19.16 -25.04
N THR A 175 20.48 -19.67 -26.01
CA THR A 175 20.84 -20.86 -26.77
C THR A 175 21.93 -20.44 -27.76
N MET A 176 23.15 -20.98 -27.57
CA MET A 176 24.15 -21.00 -28.62
C MET A 176 23.76 -22.00 -29.69
#